data_b04f11f1ce02cb6447b00b4b30c25936
#
_entry.id   b04f11f1ce02cb6447b00b4b30c25936
#
_cell.length_a   1.000
_cell.length_b   1.000
_cell.length_c   1.000
_cell.angle_alpha   90.00
_cell.angle_beta   90.00
_cell.angle_gamma   90.00
#
_symmetry.space_group_name_H-M   'P 1'
#
loop_
_entity.id
_entity.type
_entity.pdbx_description
1 polymer ?
#
loop_
_entity_poly.entity_id
_entity_poly.type
_entity_poly.pdbx_seq_one_letter_code
_entity_poly.pdbx_strand_id
1 'polypeptide(L)'
;MADKKKYVTVTDVTFESEVLQSSQPVLVDFWASWCGPCRMIAPVIEELAVDFEGLARVAKVDVDRNPQVAAQYDIRSIPTLLLFKDGQVVDRVIGMVPKQVLADKLTFLLKAA
;
A
#
# COMPACT_ATOMS: atom_id res chain seq x y z
N MET A 1 1.38 24.53 7.15
CA MET A 1 1.60 24.15 6.15
C MET A 1 0.91 22.95 5.73
N ALA A 2 0.51 22.90 4.69
CA ALA A 2 -0.22 21.78 4.25
C ALA A 2 0.66 20.56 4.19
N ASP A 3 0.16 19.49 4.70
CA ASP A 3 0.84 18.27 4.60
C ASP A 3 0.77 17.79 3.19
N LYS A 4 1.89 17.48 2.63
CA LYS A 4 1.93 16.92 1.31
C LYS A 4 1.84 15.43 1.43
N LYS A 5 0.72 14.90 0.97
CA LYS A 5 0.56 13.46 0.94
C LYS A 5 1.48 12.91 -0.13
N LYS A 6 2.34 12.00 0.29
CA LYS A 6 3.25 11.33 -0.64
C LYS A 6 2.71 9.98 -1.09
N TYR A 7 1.68 9.46 -0.43
CA TYR A 7 1.00 8.27 -0.90
C TYR A 7 -0.05 8.65 -1.95
N VAL A 8 -0.42 7.66 -2.76
CA VAL A 8 -1.42 7.83 -3.81
C VAL A 8 -2.71 7.18 -3.36
N THR A 9 -3.82 7.88 -3.51
CA THR A 9 -5.14 7.29 -3.30
C THR A 9 -5.53 6.59 -4.59
N VAL A 10 -5.77 5.27 -4.51
CA VAL A 10 -6.02 4.45 -5.67
C VAL A 10 -7.44 3.89 -5.60
N THR A 11 -8.10 3.83 -6.74
CA THR A 11 -9.48 3.38 -6.86
C THR A 11 -9.55 2.16 -7.78
N ASP A 12 -10.77 1.56 -7.87
CA ASP A 12 -11.01 0.48 -8.83
C ASP A 12 -10.63 0.90 -10.25
N VAL A 13 -10.85 2.18 -10.59
CA VAL A 13 -10.57 2.69 -11.94
C VAL A 13 -9.07 2.88 -12.17
N THR A 14 -8.34 3.34 -11.15
CA THR A 14 -6.93 3.73 -11.33
C THR A 14 -5.94 2.65 -10.91
N PHE A 15 -6.41 1.53 -10.36
CA PHE A 15 -5.52 0.51 -9.81
C PHE A 15 -4.53 -0.02 -10.85
N GLU A 16 -5.00 -0.28 -12.05
CA GLU A 16 -4.12 -0.81 -13.09
C GLU A 16 -2.99 0.17 -13.40
N SER A 17 -3.32 1.43 -13.66
CA SER A 17 -2.31 2.40 -14.06
C SER A 17 -1.38 2.76 -12.90
N GLU A 18 -1.91 2.88 -11.68
CA GLU A 18 -1.12 3.35 -10.55
C GLU A 18 -0.30 2.24 -9.90
N VAL A 19 -0.80 1.01 -9.92
CA VAL A 19 -0.15 -0.10 -9.22
C VAL A 19 0.44 -1.11 -10.19
N LEU A 20 -0.38 -1.66 -11.09
CA LEU A 20 0.06 -2.77 -11.93
C LEU A 20 1.06 -2.34 -12.99
N GLN A 21 0.96 -1.12 -13.48
CA GLN A 21 1.86 -0.60 -14.51
C GLN A 21 3.03 0.21 -13.92
N SER A 22 3.15 0.23 -12.58
CA SER A 22 4.22 0.97 -11.95
C SER A 22 5.58 0.32 -12.24
N SER A 23 6.56 1.14 -12.58
CA SER A 23 7.93 0.68 -12.73
C SER A 23 8.66 0.53 -11.40
N GLN A 24 8.07 1.06 -10.33
CA GLN A 24 8.61 0.98 -8.97
C GLN A 24 7.84 -0.08 -8.18
N PRO A 25 8.45 -0.68 -7.14
CA PRO A 25 7.69 -1.48 -6.20
C PRO A 25 6.57 -0.65 -5.58
N VAL A 26 5.44 -1.28 -5.28
CA VAL A 26 4.28 -0.58 -4.70
C VAL A 26 3.82 -1.30 -3.45
N LEU A 27 3.67 -0.54 -2.37
CA LEU A 27 3.02 -0.99 -1.15
C LEU A 27 1.59 -0.49 -1.20
N VAL A 28 0.61 -1.40 -1.14
CA VAL A 28 -0.81 -1.04 -1.17
C VAL A 28 -1.44 -1.34 0.17
N ASP A 29 -2.00 -0.30 0.79
CA ASP A 29 -2.70 -0.38 2.07
C ASP A 29 -4.20 -0.46 1.82
N PHE A 30 -4.81 -1.62 2.06
CA PHE A 30 -6.25 -1.79 2.00
C PHE A 30 -6.84 -1.49 3.37
N TRP A 31 -7.72 -0.48 3.44
CA TRP A 31 -8.19 0.08 4.69
C TRP A 31 -9.66 0.50 4.60
N ALA A 32 -10.24 0.85 5.74
CA ALA A 32 -11.57 1.46 5.79
C ALA A 32 -11.61 2.48 6.92
N SER A 33 -12.49 3.47 6.80
CA SER A 33 -12.57 4.56 7.76
C SER A 33 -13.01 4.11 9.16
N TRP A 34 -13.80 3.03 9.25
CA TRP A 34 -14.31 2.50 10.53
C TRP A 34 -13.31 1.57 11.23
N CYS A 35 -12.21 1.28 10.60
CA CYS A 35 -11.25 0.27 11.08
C CYS A 35 -10.23 0.94 12.01
N GLY A 36 -10.26 0.58 13.31
CA GLY A 36 -9.34 1.12 14.30
C GLY A 36 -7.88 0.83 14.00
N PRO A 37 -7.50 -0.44 13.77
CA PRO A 37 -6.11 -0.77 13.43
C PRO A 37 -5.63 -0.07 12.16
N CYS A 38 -6.51 0.15 11.18
CA CYS A 38 -6.16 0.89 9.98
C CYS A 38 -5.75 2.33 10.30
N ARG A 39 -6.49 2.96 11.22
CA ARG A 39 -6.15 4.31 11.65
C ARG A 39 -4.84 4.35 12.43
N MET A 40 -4.54 3.29 13.18
CA MET A 40 -3.31 3.23 13.95
C MET A 40 -2.07 3.06 13.07
N ILE A 41 -2.19 2.33 11.97
CA ILE A 41 -1.05 2.14 11.06
C ILE A 41 -0.91 3.30 10.06
N ALA A 42 -1.95 4.14 9.91
CA ALA A 42 -1.93 5.21 8.90
C ALA A 42 -0.71 6.11 8.99
N PRO A 43 -0.25 6.56 10.18
CA PRO A 43 0.97 7.38 10.24
C PRO A 43 2.20 6.66 9.72
N VAL A 44 2.31 5.34 9.96
CA VAL A 44 3.41 4.54 9.45
C VAL A 44 3.39 4.50 7.92
N ILE A 45 2.22 4.32 7.34
CA ILE A 45 2.06 4.30 5.88
C ILE A 45 2.47 5.64 5.29
N GLU A 46 2.07 6.73 5.94
CA GLU A 46 2.43 8.08 5.47
C GLU A 46 3.93 8.31 5.57
N GLU A 47 4.57 7.86 6.65
CA GLU A 47 6.01 7.98 6.82
C GLU A 47 6.76 7.19 5.76
N LEU A 48 6.30 5.97 5.47
CA LEU A 48 6.92 5.13 4.43
C LEU A 48 6.82 5.81 3.07
N ALA A 49 5.70 6.46 2.79
CA ALA A 49 5.53 7.17 1.53
C ALA A 49 6.57 8.28 1.37
N VAL A 50 6.88 8.98 2.46
CA VAL A 50 7.91 10.03 2.45
C VAL A 50 9.30 9.40 2.32
N ASP A 51 9.58 8.38 3.13
CA ASP A 51 10.91 7.77 3.19
C ASP A 51 11.32 7.13 1.85
N PHE A 52 10.36 6.58 1.13
CA PHE A 52 10.62 5.87 -0.12
C PHE A 52 10.23 6.67 -1.36
N GLU A 53 9.98 7.97 -1.21
CA GLU A 53 9.61 8.82 -2.34
C GLU A 53 10.67 8.73 -3.44
N GLY A 54 10.22 8.49 -4.67
CA GLY A 54 11.10 8.33 -5.82
C GLY A 54 11.68 6.94 -5.99
N LEU A 55 11.55 6.07 -4.98
CA LEU A 55 12.10 4.71 -5.01
C LEU A 55 11.00 3.66 -5.08
N ALA A 56 9.97 3.82 -4.26
CA ALA A 56 8.83 2.93 -4.23
C ALA A 56 7.58 3.77 -4.08
N ARG A 57 6.46 3.24 -4.54
CA ARG A 57 5.18 3.92 -4.43
C ARG A 57 4.40 3.35 -3.26
N VAL A 58 3.73 4.22 -2.50
CA VAL A 58 2.82 3.81 -1.44
C VAL A 58 1.42 4.24 -1.86
N ALA A 59 0.50 3.28 -1.90
CA ALA A 59 -0.87 3.49 -2.35
C ALA A 59 -1.85 3.09 -1.25
N LYS A 60 -3.00 3.75 -1.20
CA LYS A 60 -4.06 3.42 -0.26
C LYS A 60 -5.35 3.16 -1.04
N VAL A 61 -6.05 2.09 -0.67
CA VAL A 61 -7.33 1.70 -1.28
C VAL A 61 -8.37 1.56 -0.17
N ASP A 62 -9.40 2.40 -0.23
CA ASP A 62 -10.55 2.30 0.68
C ASP A 62 -11.44 1.15 0.18
N VAL A 63 -11.54 0.07 0.94
CA VAL A 63 -12.23 -1.14 0.49
C VAL A 63 -13.75 -0.93 0.37
N ASP A 64 -14.31 0.01 1.14
CA ASP A 64 -15.76 0.27 1.06
C ASP A 64 -16.12 0.96 -0.25
N ARG A 65 -15.23 1.80 -0.75
CA ARG A 65 -15.44 2.55 -1.99
C ARG A 65 -14.93 1.82 -3.21
N ASN A 66 -14.09 0.80 -3.02
CA ASN A 66 -13.42 0.11 -4.13
C ASN A 66 -13.53 -1.39 -3.95
N PRO A 67 -14.77 -1.93 -3.98
CA PRO A 67 -14.99 -3.34 -3.70
C PRO A 67 -14.43 -4.27 -4.77
N GLN A 68 -14.25 -3.80 -6.01
CA GLN A 68 -13.77 -4.67 -7.08
C GLN A 68 -12.31 -5.08 -6.84
N VAL A 69 -11.45 -4.11 -6.54
CA VAL A 69 -10.05 -4.41 -6.27
C VAL A 69 -9.91 -5.26 -5.01
N ALA A 70 -10.68 -4.92 -3.96
CA ALA A 70 -10.65 -5.69 -2.72
C ALA A 70 -11.03 -7.15 -2.96
N ALA A 71 -12.06 -7.39 -3.77
CA ALA A 71 -12.48 -8.76 -4.11
C ALA A 71 -11.44 -9.46 -4.98
N GLN A 72 -10.87 -8.74 -5.93
CA GLN A 72 -9.88 -9.31 -6.84
C GLN A 72 -8.68 -9.89 -6.09
N TYR A 73 -8.26 -9.22 -5.02
CA TYR A 73 -7.10 -9.66 -4.23
C TYR A 73 -7.50 -10.39 -2.95
N ASP A 74 -8.78 -10.79 -2.85
CA ASP A 74 -9.27 -11.60 -1.73
C ASP A 74 -8.98 -10.94 -0.38
N ILE A 75 -9.27 -9.65 -0.29
CA ILE A 75 -9.08 -8.90 0.95
C ILE A 75 -10.23 -9.23 1.90
N ARG A 76 -9.94 -9.96 2.99
CA ARG A 76 -10.95 -10.42 3.94
C ARG A 76 -10.85 -9.75 5.28
N SER A 77 -9.67 -9.26 5.62
CA SER A 77 -9.45 -8.52 6.87
C SER A 77 -8.63 -7.30 6.55
N ILE A 78 -8.78 -6.26 7.38
CA ILE A 78 -8.06 -5.00 7.20
C ILE A 78 -7.45 -4.57 8.52
N PRO A 79 -6.28 -3.91 8.47
CA PRO A 79 -5.55 -3.58 7.25
C PRO A 79 -4.90 -4.83 6.65
N THR A 80 -4.85 -4.88 5.33
CA THR A 80 -4.03 -5.83 4.59
C THR A 80 -3.11 -5.01 3.70
N LEU A 81 -1.83 -5.34 3.74
CA LEU A 81 -0.82 -4.65 2.96
C LEU A 81 -0.29 -5.62 1.92
N LEU A 82 -0.40 -5.24 0.65
CA LEU A 82 0.14 -6.03 -0.44
C LEU A 82 1.36 -5.32 -1.00
N LEU A 83 2.40 -6.08 -1.30
CA LEU A 83 3.56 -5.54 -1.98
C LEU A 83 3.56 -6.07 -3.41
N PHE A 84 3.69 -5.14 -4.35
CA PHE A 84 3.70 -5.43 -5.79
C PHE A 84 5.07 -5.12 -6.36
N LYS A 85 5.50 -5.94 -7.29
CA LYS A 85 6.65 -5.64 -8.14
C LYS A 85 6.34 -6.15 -9.54
N ASP A 86 6.54 -5.27 -10.52
CA ASP A 86 6.28 -5.58 -11.93
C ASP A 86 4.87 -6.12 -12.15
N GLY A 87 3.88 -5.53 -11.47
CA GLY A 87 2.48 -5.88 -11.60
C GLY A 87 2.05 -7.16 -10.87
N GLN A 88 2.93 -7.76 -10.08
CA GLN A 88 2.66 -9.02 -9.39
C GLN A 88 2.71 -8.84 -7.89
N VAL A 89 1.80 -9.49 -7.17
CA VAL A 89 1.88 -9.54 -5.70
C VAL A 89 3.07 -10.41 -5.31
N VAL A 90 3.99 -9.83 -4.55
CA VAL A 90 5.18 -10.55 -4.10
C VAL A 90 5.18 -10.80 -2.60
N ASP A 91 4.31 -10.12 -1.84
CA ASP A 91 4.19 -10.34 -0.41
C ASP A 91 2.84 -9.83 0.09
N ARG A 92 2.37 -10.41 1.19
CA ARG A 92 1.10 -10.04 1.82
C ARG A 92 1.31 -9.97 3.34
N VAL A 93 0.91 -8.85 3.93
CA VAL A 93 0.99 -8.65 5.38
C VAL A 93 -0.41 -8.35 5.88
N ILE A 94 -0.92 -9.15 6.81
CA ILE A 94 -2.26 -8.98 7.36
C ILE A 94 -2.13 -8.44 8.77
N GLY A 95 -2.82 -7.31 9.04
CA GLY A 95 -2.80 -6.68 10.34
C GLY A 95 -1.68 -5.69 10.51
N MET A 96 -1.50 -5.23 11.74
CA MET A 96 -0.48 -4.25 12.06
C MET A 96 0.87 -4.92 12.24
N VAL A 97 1.90 -4.26 11.72
CA VAL A 97 3.29 -4.67 11.92
C VAL A 97 4.11 -3.41 12.18
N PRO A 98 5.28 -3.54 12.81
CA PRO A 98 6.17 -2.39 12.99
C PRO A 98 6.60 -1.81 11.63
N LYS A 99 6.82 -0.50 11.61
CA LYS A 99 7.28 0.19 10.39
C LYS A 99 8.50 -0.49 9.78
N GLN A 100 9.45 -0.93 10.62
CA GLN A 100 10.68 -1.52 10.13
C GLN A 100 10.45 -2.76 9.29
N VAL A 101 9.42 -3.56 9.62
CA VAL A 101 9.09 -4.75 8.83
C VAL A 101 8.74 -4.35 7.40
N LEU A 102 7.93 -3.32 7.24
CA LEU A 102 7.52 -2.85 5.92
C LEU A 102 8.69 -2.18 5.19
N ALA A 103 9.48 -1.39 5.91
CA ALA A 103 10.65 -0.74 5.32
C ALA A 103 11.65 -1.79 4.80
N ASP A 104 11.87 -2.86 5.56
CA ASP A 104 12.78 -3.92 5.14
C ASP A 104 12.27 -4.63 3.90
N LYS A 105 10.96 -4.89 3.82
CA LYS A 105 10.37 -5.53 2.65
C LYS A 105 10.51 -4.66 1.40
N LEU A 106 10.27 -3.36 1.53
CA LEU A 106 10.45 -2.44 0.41
C LEU A 106 11.92 -2.36 -0.02
N THR A 107 12.83 -2.27 0.95
CA THR A 107 14.26 -2.23 0.68
C THR A 107 14.71 -3.49 -0.05
N PHE A 108 14.20 -4.65 0.37
CA PHE A 108 14.51 -5.91 -0.29
C PHE A 108 14.08 -5.88 -1.76
N LEU A 109 12.88 -5.37 -2.05
CA LEU A 109 12.37 -5.30 -3.42
C LEU A 109 13.20 -4.35 -4.28
N LEU A 110 13.74 -3.29 -3.70
CA LEU A 110 14.58 -2.36 -4.43
C LEU A 110 15.93 -2.96 -4.80
N LYS A 111 16.41 -3.93 -4.02
CA LYS A 111 17.68 -4.59 -4.28
C LYS A 111 17.54 -5.81 -5.19
N ALA A 112 16.33 -6.34 -5.34
CA ALA A 112 16.11 -7.53 -6.15
C ALA A 112 16.27 -7.18 -7.63
N ALA A 113 16.98 -8.01 -8.34
CA ALA A 113 17.22 -7.83 -9.76
C ALA A 113 15.99 -8.19 -10.59
#